data_78fc92992837faff517b1a55702445cd
#
_entry.id   78fc92992837faff517b1a55702445cd
#
_cell.length_a   1.000
_cell.length_b   1.000
_cell.length_c   1.000
_cell.angle_alpha   90.00
_cell.angle_beta   90.00
_cell.angle_gamma   90.00
#
_symmetry.space_group_name_H-M   'P 1'
#
loop_
_entity.id
_entity.type
_entity.pdbx_description
1 polymer ?
#
loop_
_entity_poly.entity_id
_entity_poly.type
_entity_poly.pdbx_seq_one_letter_code
_entity_poly.pdbx_strand_id
1 'polypeptide(L)'
;MKFLAPALACLALVACGPTETTIDSAIEAPADFMPNILTGNIEAHIRFLASDYLQGRDVGTDGYEIAANYVAAQMQLLGLDPAGDNGGYFAQVPLQDVRADLEFATLTIDGVEAEIGRQALVSTNPSVLESEVTAPLVFVGYGVSAANRDHDDYADIDAAGKIVVVMSGVPDGFPTEERAHHISGRTKLEVAAAHGAVGMISLTEWTEEQVAGFAENYFTLPAVQLTAATGPSGYDTVTVSASVTADLGASLFDGAPMSLADVEAAMSAEDGASFPTFDLPHTATMRQRTHSEPFTAPNVVGMLRGSDPALADEIVVLTAHLDHIGSIHDDMRGRGACRSNDDADPICNGAVDNASGVSIMLETARAFIAQGTPRRSVLFVALAGEEKGLLGSEHFARNPTVPADAMVANVNLDMPVIVYEFDDVIAFGADHSNLGPIAARAAARMDIAVSPDPIPQQSLFVRSDHYNFVRVGVPSLFLMTGFSSPDPRWDEGEGFMGFLNTHYHRQTDELDGELEVLFEQGAKFANINYIIAREIADSDEAPAWNEDSFFGNLYGHPAE
;
A
#
# COMPACT_ATOMS: atom_id res chain seq x y z
N MET A 1 34.28 -49.52 84.01
CA MET A 1 33.53 -48.29 83.91
C MET A 1 34.47 -47.32 83.25
N LYS A 2 34.32 -47.13 81.95
CA LYS A 2 35.15 -46.20 81.13
C LYS A 2 34.20 -45.24 80.41
N PHE A 3 34.35 -43.94 80.72
CA PHE A 3 33.68 -42.86 80.05
C PHE A 3 34.33 -42.56 78.68
N LEU A 4 33.53 -42.57 77.64
CA LEU A 4 33.93 -42.04 76.32
C LEU A 4 33.32 -40.65 76.16
N ALA A 5 34.13 -39.68 75.86
CA ALA A 5 33.71 -38.29 75.48
C ALA A 5 33.50 -38.28 73.97
N PRO A 6 32.51 -37.56 73.45
CA PRO A 6 32.34 -37.38 72.01
C PRO A 6 33.16 -36.23 71.49
N ALA A 7 33.81 -36.44 70.34
CA ALA A 7 34.53 -35.45 69.57
C ALA A 7 33.56 -34.52 68.80
N LEU A 8 33.73 -33.20 68.94
CA LEU A 8 33.01 -32.18 68.22
C LEU A 8 33.66 -31.99 66.83
N ALA A 9 32.93 -32.34 65.78
CA ALA A 9 33.35 -32.07 64.41
C ALA A 9 32.81 -30.70 63.99
N CYS A 10 33.74 -29.74 63.72
CA CYS A 10 33.40 -28.47 63.11
C CYS A 10 33.10 -28.69 61.61
N LEU A 11 31.84 -28.49 61.20
CA LEU A 11 31.48 -28.35 59.79
C LEU A 11 31.81 -26.93 59.37
N ALA A 12 32.78 -26.76 58.45
CA ALA A 12 32.98 -25.53 57.73
C ALA A 12 31.90 -25.39 56.64
N LEU A 13 31.01 -24.41 56.75
CA LEU A 13 30.11 -24.00 55.71
C LEU A 13 30.90 -23.22 54.66
N VAL A 14 31.11 -23.86 53.49
CA VAL A 14 31.58 -23.18 52.29
C VAL A 14 30.34 -22.50 51.68
N ALA A 15 30.29 -21.18 51.75
CA ALA A 15 29.29 -20.37 51.03
C ALA A 15 29.62 -20.43 49.52
N CYS A 16 28.86 -21.21 48.75
CA CYS A 16 28.80 -21.03 47.33
C CYS A 16 27.99 -19.77 47.01
N GLY A 17 28.70 -18.71 46.61
CA GLY A 17 28.09 -17.55 45.94
C GLY A 17 27.52 -17.99 44.57
N PRO A 18 26.45 -17.31 44.07
CA PRO A 18 25.97 -17.61 42.73
C PRO A 18 27.06 -17.25 41.70
N THR A 19 27.50 -18.25 40.98
CA THR A 19 28.25 -18.04 39.73
C THR A 19 27.27 -17.47 38.72
N GLU A 20 27.38 -16.19 38.45
CA GLU A 20 26.80 -15.61 37.23
C GLU A 20 27.43 -16.33 36.04
N THR A 21 26.67 -17.22 35.45
CA THR A 21 27.00 -17.76 34.13
C THR A 21 26.57 -16.64 33.16
N THR A 22 27.51 -15.80 32.77
CA THR A 22 27.38 -15.01 31.56
C THR A 22 27.22 -16.00 30.40
N ILE A 23 25.99 -16.09 29.87
CA ILE A 23 25.76 -16.70 28.58
C ILE A 23 26.23 -15.68 27.55
N ASP A 24 27.53 -15.66 27.33
CA ASP A 24 28.13 -14.95 26.21
C ASP A 24 28.27 -15.97 25.08
N SER A 25 27.29 -15.98 24.19
CA SER A 25 27.46 -16.34 22.78
C SER A 25 26.15 -16.02 22.05
N ALA A 26 26.07 -14.82 21.51
CA ALA A 26 25.33 -14.65 20.28
C ALA A 26 25.94 -15.62 19.27
N ILE A 27 25.26 -16.74 18.97
CA ILE A 27 25.63 -17.61 17.88
C ILE A 27 25.36 -16.79 16.63
N GLU A 28 26.41 -16.20 16.04
CA GLU A 28 26.33 -15.72 14.66
C GLU A 28 25.83 -16.90 13.82
N ALA A 29 24.64 -16.79 13.27
CA ALA A 29 24.16 -17.75 12.30
C ALA A 29 25.16 -17.73 11.13
N PRO A 30 25.65 -18.89 10.66
CA PRO A 30 26.57 -18.94 9.53
C PRO A 30 25.92 -18.20 8.35
N ALA A 31 26.70 -17.35 7.64
CA ALA A 31 26.23 -16.52 6.52
C ALA A 31 25.56 -17.31 5.37
N ASP A 32 25.68 -18.63 5.36
CA ASP A 32 25.15 -19.55 4.34
C ASP A 32 23.95 -20.36 4.83
N PHE A 33 23.37 -20.07 5.99
CA PHE A 33 22.27 -20.84 6.52
C PHE A 33 20.93 -20.38 5.96
N MET A 34 20.27 -21.24 5.18
CA MET A 34 18.92 -21.02 4.68
C MET A 34 17.90 -21.38 5.76
N PRO A 35 16.90 -20.53 6.05
CA PRO A 35 15.88 -20.87 7.02
C PRO A 35 15.05 -22.06 6.54
N ASN A 36 14.56 -22.85 7.48
CA ASN A 36 13.63 -23.92 7.16
C ASN A 36 12.20 -23.36 7.10
N ILE A 37 11.81 -22.82 5.95
CA ILE A 37 10.43 -22.43 5.67
C ILE A 37 9.60 -23.68 5.47
N LEU A 38 8.47 -23.78 6.16
CA LEU A 38 7.60 -24.96 6.14
C LEU A 38 6.45 -24.74 5.14
N THR A 39 6.56 -25.36 3.99
CA THR A 39 5.54 -25.33 2.92
C THR A 39 4.14 -25.69 3.44
N GLY A 40 4.04 -26.72 4.30
CA GLY A 40 2.77 -27.12 4.89
C GLY A 40 2.14 -26.08 5.83
N ASN A 41 2.93 -25.19 6.43
CA ASN A 41 2.39 -24.09 7.22
C ASN A 41 1.81 -23.00 6.31
N ILE A 42 2.51 -22.66 5.21
CA ILE A 42 2.00 -21.73 4.20
C ILE A 42 0.66 -22.24 3.67
N GLU A 43 0.60 -23.52 3.27
CA GLU A 43 -0.66 -24.15 2.84
C GLU A 43 -1.76 -24.02 3.91
N ALA A 44 -1.45 -24.33 5.18
CA ALA A 44 -2.44 -24.30 6.24
C ALA A 44 -2.97 -22.89 6.52
N HIS A 45 -2.11 -21.88 6.47
CA HIS A 45 -2.52 -20.47 6.62
C HIS A 45 -3.40 -20.01 5.45
N ILE A 46 -3.00 -20.30 4.20
CA ILE A 46 -3.79 -19.93 3.01
C ILE A 46 -5.15 -20.64 3.05
N ARG A 47 -5.20 -21.94 3.36
CA ARG A 47 -6.46 -22.70 3.47
C ARG A 47 -7.43 -22.12 4.49
N PHE A 48 -6.93 -21.57 5.58
CA PHE A 48 -7.78 -20.90 6.56
C PHE A 48 -8.23 -19.53 6.06
N LEU A 49 -7.28 -18.70 5.63
CA LEU A 49 -7.54 -17.32 5.26
C LEU A 49 -8.38 -17.19 3.97
N ALA A 50 -8.22 -18.10 3.01
CA ALA A 50 -8.99 -18.14 1.78
C ALA A 50 -10.21 -19.08 1.84
N SER A 51 -10.70 -19.37 3.03
CA SER A 51 -11.88 -20.23 3.19
C SER A 51 -13.18 -19.42 3.06
N ASP A 52 -14.23 -20.02 2.48
CA ASP A 52 -15.58 -19.44 2.35
C ASP A 52 -16.17 -18.97 3.69
N TYR A 53 -15.74 -19.58 4.81
CA TYR A 53 -16.18 -19.15 6.14
C TYR A 53 -15.82 -17.69 6.47
N LEU A 54 -14.81 -17.13 5.78
CA LEU A 54 -14.38 -15.75 5.96
C LEU A 54 -15.05 -14.79 4.96
N GLN A 55 -15.91 -15.29 4.06
CA GLN A 55 -16.70 -14.49 3.13
C GLN A 55 -15.86 -13.47 2.34
N GLY A 56 -14.62 -13.86 1.95
CA GLY A 56 -13.72 -12.97 1.22
C GLY A 56 -13.11 -11.83 2.04
N ARG A 57 -13.18 -11.87 3.37
CA ARG A 57 -12.45 -10.98 4.31
C ARG A 57 -12.57 -9.47 4.01
N ASP A 58 -13.70 -8.99 3.47
CA ASP A 58 -13.84 -7.55 3.23
C ASP A 58 -13.76 -6.76 4.54
N VAL A 59 -13.05 -5.63 4.51
CA VAL A 59 -12.78 -4.82 5.69
C VAL A 59 -14.08 -4.36 6.37
N GLY A 60 -14.15 -4.51 7.71
CA GLY A 60 -15.34 -4.18 8.51
C GLY A 60 -16.43 -5.25 8.49
N THR A 61 -16.14 -6.47 8.01
CA THR A 61 -17.04 -7.64 8.09
C THR A 61 -16.60 -8.61 9.18
N ASP A 62 -17.50 -9.49 9.59
CA ASP A 62 -17.18 -10.58 10.53
C ASP A 62 -16.07 -11.49 9.99
N GLY A 63 -16.01 -11.69 8.66
CA GLY A 63 -14.97 -12.47 8.01
C GLY A 63 -13.58 -11.87 8.21
N TYR A 64 -13.48 -10.54 8.07
CA TYR A 64 -12.23 -9.83 8.35
C TYR A 64 -11.83 -9.93 9.84
N GLU A 65 -12.78 -9.74 10.75
CA GLU A 65 -12.53 -9.83 12.19
C GLU A 65 -12.05 -11.24 12.61
N ILE A 66 -12.59 -12.30 12.00
CA ILE A 66 -12.13 -13.67 12.23
C ILE A 66 -10.71 -13.85 11.72
N ALA A 67 -10.38 -13.32 10.52
CA ALA A 67 -9.03 -13.36 9.97
C ALA A 67 -8.03 -12.60 10.84
N ALA A 68 -8.38 -11.41 11.34
CA ALA A 68 -7.54 -10.62 12.23
C ALA A 68 -7.27 -11.35 13.57
N ASN A 69 -8.30 -11.95 14.17
CA ASN A 69 -8.15 -12.76 15.38
C ASN A 69 -7.28 -14.00 15.14
N TYR A 70 -7.38 -14.63 13.95
CA TYR A 70 -6.52 -15.75 13.57
C TYR A 70 -5.05 -15.34 13.52
N VAL A 71 -4.73 -14.24 12.81
CA VAL A 71 -3.36 -13.74 12.70
C VAL A 71 -2.80 -13.36 14.07
N ALA A 72 -3.57 -12.66 14.92
CA ALA A 72 -3.17 -12.35 16.28
C ALA A 72 -2.87 -13.60 17.11
N ALA A 73 -3.69 -14.65 16.98
CA ALA A 73 -3.45 -15.93 17.66
C ALA A 73 -2.19 -16.62 17.15
N GLN A 74 -1.89 -16.57 15.83
CA GLN A 74 -0.65 -17.11 15.27
C GLN A 74 0.57 -16.33 15.79
N MET A 75 0.54 -15.00 15.80
CA MET A 75 1.60 -14.16 16.35
C MET A 75 1.86 -14.48 17.83
N GLN A 76 0.79 -14.66 18.63
CA GLN A 76 0.90 -15.07 20.02
C GLN A 76 1.50 -16.46 20.20
N LEU A 77 1.10 -17.44 19.38
CA LEU A 77 1.65 -18.80 19.40
C LEU A 77 3.14 -18.82 19.02
N LEU A 78 3.57 -17.96 18.13
CA LEU A 78 4.97 -17.75 17.77
C LEU A 78 5.75 -17.06 18.89
N GLY A 79 5.10 -16.44 19.87
CA GLY A 79 5.77 -15.72 20.95
C GLY A 79 6.22 -14.31 20.58
N LEU A 80 5.61 -13.69 19.56
CA LEU A 80 5.81 -12.28 19.28
C LEU A 80 5.18 -11.44 20.40
N ASP A 81 5.81 -10.34 20.75
CA ASP A 81 5.25 -9.37 21.70
C ASP A 81 4.07 -8.62 21.05
N PRO A 82 2.97 -8.37 21.76
CA PRO A 82 1.89 -7.54 21.26
C PRO A 82 2.37 -6.09 21.09
N ALA A 83 2.18 -5.53 19.90
CA ALA A 83 2.65 -4.20 19.54
C ALA A 83 1.56 -3.28 18.98
N GLY A 84 0.29 -3.63 19.16
CA GLY A 84 -0.86 -2.79 18.84
C GLY A 84 -1.30 -1.88 19.99
N ASP A 85 -2.51 -1.36 19.90
CA ASP A 85 -3.07 -0.44 20.87
C ASP A 85 -3.20 -1.06 22.26
N ASN A 86 -2.95 -0.25 23.30
CA ASN A 86 -3.10 -0.63 24.70
C ASN A 86 -2.37 -1.92 25.12
N GLY A 87 -1.29 -2.27 24.40
CA GLY A 87 -0.50 -3.49 24.65
C GLY A 87 -1.18 -4.77 24.16
N GLY A 88 -2.12 -4.67 23.24
CA GLY A 88 -2.71 -5.78 22.47
C GLY A 88 -2.04 -5.98 21.12
N TYR A 89 -2.59 -6.90 20.30
CA TYR A 89 -2.13 -7.11 18.93
C TYR A 89 -2.86 -6.23 17.91
N PHE A 90 -3.96 -5.58 18.28
CA PHE A 90 -4.80 -4.79 17.38
C PHE A 90 -4.45 -3.31 17.45
N ALA A 91 -4.21 -2.70 16.28
CA ALA A 91 -4.12 -1.26 16.09
C ALA A 91 -5.35 -0.82 15.29
N GLN A 92 -6.28 -0.09 15.92
CA GLN A 92 -7.56 0.25 15.31
C GLN A 92 -7.41 1.30 14.22
N VAL A 93 -7.92 1.01 13.03
CA VAL A 93 -8.00 1.92 11.90
C VAL A 93 -9.39 2.56 11.89
N PRO A 94 -9.50 3.89 12.08
CA PRO A 94 -10.80 4.58 12.03
C PRO A 94 -11.22 4.78 10.57
N LEU A 95 -12.25 4.08 10.17
CA LEU A 95 -12.80 4.05 8.81
C LEU A 95 -14.22 4.65 8.77
N GLN A 96 -14.67 4.96 7.58
CA GLN A 96 -16.04 5.37 7.29
C GLN A 96 -16.47 4.90 5.91
N ASP A 97 -17.70 4.44 5.78
CA ASP A 97 -18.37 4.30 4.50
C ASP A 97 -18.81 5.69 4.02
N VAL A 98 -18.43 6.10 2.82
CA VAL A 98 -18.82 7.37 2.22
C VAL A 98 -19.62 7.14 0.94
N ARG A 99 -20.66 7.96 0.72
CA ARG A 99 -21.47 7.96 -0.51
C ARG A 99 -21.70 9.39 -0.97
N ALA A 100 -21.62 9.60 -2.28
CA ALA A 100 -22.00 10.87 -2.87
C ALA A 100 -23.54 11.03 -2.87
N ASP A 101 -24.01 12.21 -2.48
CA ASP A 101 -25.40 12.62 -2.67
C ASP A 101 -25.54 13.23 -4.07
N LEU A 102 -25.84 12.40 -5.06
CA LEU A 102 -25.93 12.84 -6.46
C LEU A 102 -27.10 13.78 -6.72
N GLU A 103 -28.15 13.75 -5.89
CA GLU A 103 -29.29 14.70 -6.00
C GLU A 103 -28.92 16.09 -5.48
N PHE A 104 -27.99 16.17 -4.54
CA PHE A 104 -27.48 17.42 -4.00
C PHE A 104 -26.31 18.00 -4.81
N ALA A 105 -25.50 17.13 -5.41
CA ALA A 105 -24.33 17.52 -6.17
C ALA A 105 -24.69 18.35 -7.40
N THR A 106 -23.98 19.44 -7.62
CA THR A 106 -24.13 20.28 -8.82
C THR A 106 -22.78 20.74 -9.35
N LEU A 107 -22.73 20.91 -10.67
CA LEU A 107 -21.66 21.63 -11.36
C LEU A 107 -22.33 22.61 -12.32
N THR A 108 -22.08 23.92 -12.15
CA THR A 108 -22.63 24.99 -12.98
C THR A 108 -21.49 25.79 -13.58
N ILE A 109 -21.46 25.99 -14.90
CA ILE A 109 -20.48 26.81 -15.61
C ILE A 109 -21.21 28.02 -16.17
N ASP A 110 -20.84 29.23 -15.75
CA ASP A 110 -21.47 30.51 -16.14
C ASP A 110 -23.01 30.51 -16.03
N GLY A 111 -23.53 29.78 -15.03
CA GLY A 111 -24.96 29.64 -14.79
C GLY A 111 -25.66 28.55 -15.60
N VAL A 112 -24.92 27.76 -16.38
CA VAL A 112 -25.44 26.58 -17.09
C VAL A 112 -25.09 25.34 -16.27
N GLU A 113 -26.11 24.61 -15.84
CA GLU A 113 -25.95 23.40 -15.01
C GLU A 113 -25.63 22.18 -15.88
N ALA A 114 -24.56 21.45 -15.49
CA ALA A 114 -24.21 20.15 -16.08
C ALA A 114 -25.06 19.03 -15.47
N GLU A 115 -25.44 18.05 -16.27
CA GLU A 115 -26.17 16.86 -15.82
C GLU A 115 -25.24 15.94 -15.02
N ILE A 116 -25.39 15.93 -13.67
CA ILE A 116 -24.62 15.06 -12.79
C ILE A 116 -25.01 13.60 -13.02
N GLY A 117 -24.01 12.72 -13.06
CA GLY A 117 -24.18 11.30 -13.42
C GLY A 117 -24.24 11.05 -14.92
N ARG A 118 -24.07 12.08 -15.76
CA ARG A 118 -24.01 11.94 -17.20
C ARG A 118 -22.92 12.79 -17.85
N GLN A 119 -22.86 14.11 -17.57
CA GLN A 119 -21.84 15.02 -18.08
C GLN A 119 -20.72 15.23 -17.09
N ALA A 120 -20.99 15.03 -15.80
CA ALA A 120 -20.03 15.18 -14.72
C ALA A 120 -20.30 14.21 -13.58
N LEU A 121 -19.24 13.86 -12.85
CA LEU A 121 -19.27 13.18 -11.57
C LEU A 121 -18.60 14.07 -10.52
N VAL A 122 -19.31 14.38 -9.44
CA VAL A 122 -18.78 15.13 -8.31
C VAL A 122 -18.35 14.13 -7.23
N SER A 123 -17.09 14.20 -6.83
CA SER A 123 -16.50 13.24 -5.91
C SER A 123 -16.93 13.49 -4.45
N THR A 124 -16.94 12.42 -3.65
CA THR A 124 -17.06 12.52 -2.18
C THR A 124 -15.84 13.21 -1.59
N ASN A 125 -16.07 13.92 -0.46
CA ASN A 125 -14.98 14.42 0.38
C ASN A 125 -15.16 13.88 1.81
N PRO A 126 -14.29 12.96 2.27
CA PRO A 126 -14.41 12.35 3.59
C PRO A 126 -14.11 13.30 4.75
N SER A 127 -13.42 14.41 4.48
CA SER A 127 -13.03 15.40 5.48
C SER A 127 -14.00 16.56 5.58
N VAL A 128 -14.68 16.92 4.47
CA VAL A 128 -15.65 18.02 4.40
C VAL A 128 -16.95 17.47 3.81
N LEU A 129 -17.88 17.07 4.69
CA LEU A 129 -19.08 16.34 4.29
C LEU A 129 -20.08 17.17 3.44
N GLU A 130 -20.00 18.49 3.46
CA GLU A 130 -20.78 19.37 2.58
C GLU A 130 -19.95 20.60 2.24
N SER A 131 -19.89 20.95 0.96
CA SER A 131 -19.22 22.15 0.49
C SER A 131 -19.88 22.73 -0.76
N GLU A 132 -19.73 24.05 -0.92
CA GLU A 132 -20.08 24.81 -2.11
C GLU A 132 -18.95 25.80 -2.40
N VAL A 133 -18.43 25.77 -3.62
CA VAL A 133 -17.36 26.64 -4.08
C VAL A 133 -17.81 27.33 -5.38
N THR A 134 -17.67 28.65 -5.42
CA THR A 134 -17.82 29.46 -6.66
C THR A 134 -16.51 30.20 -6.90
N ALA A 135 -15.83 29.90 -8.00
CA ALA A 135 -14.54 30.50 -8.32
C ALA A 135 -14.26 30.51 -9.84
N PRO A 136 -13.37 31.42 -10.31
CA PRO A 136 -12.86 31.38 -11.67
C PRO A 136 -12.11 30.08 -11.95
N LEU A 137 -12.11 29.66 -13.21
CA LEU A 137 -11.36 28.48 -13.66
C LEU A 137 -9.95 28.86 -14.13
N VAL A 138 -9.00 27.98 -13.89
CA VAL A 138 -7.63 28.09 -14.38
C VAL A 138 -7.15 26.72 -14.87
N PHE A 139 -6.64 26.67 -16.10
CA PHE A 139 -6.06 25.46 -16.66
C PHE A 139 -4.58 25.36 -16.25
N VAL A 140 -4.21 24.26 -15.65
CA VAL A 140 -2.86 23.98 -15.11
C VAL A 140 -2.25 22.70 -15.70
N GLY A 141 -2.42 22.47 -17.00
CA GLY A 141 -1.82 21.32 -17.68
C GLY A 141 -2.19 19.99 -17.05
N TYR A 142 -1.19 19.19 -16.70
CA TYR A 142 -1.36 17.94 -15.94
C TYR A 142 -1.51 18.16 -14.42
N GLY A 143 -1.29 19.38 -13.93
CA GLY A 143 -1.29 19.68 -12.49
C GLY A 143 -0.10 19.10 -11.75
N VAL A 144 1.05 19.00 -12.41
CA VAL A 144 2.29 18.43 -11.88
C VAL A 144 3.27 19.52 -11.47
N SER A 145 3.87 19.38 -10.29
CA SER A 145 5.02 20.16 -9.83
C SER A 145 6.15 19.18 -9.48
N ALA A 146 7.21 19.15 -10.30
CA ALA A 146 8.33 18.21 -10.24
C ALA A 146 9.66 18.97 -10.44
N ALA A 147 10.13 19.62 -9.38
CA ALA A 147 11.33 20.46 -9.42
C ALA A 147 12.61 19.70 -9.87
N ASN A 148 12.71 18.39 -9.56
CA ASN A 148 13.79 17.52 -10.00
C ASN A 148 13.80 17.24 -11.53
N ARG A 149 12.72 17.63 -12.23
CA ARG A 149 12.54 17.50 -13.68
C ARG A 149 12.46 18.83 -14.40
N ASP A 150 12.73 19.94 -13.69
CA ASP A 150 12.53 21.30 -14.20
C ASP A 150 11.12 21.52 -14.77
N HIS A 151 10.11 20.82 -14.18
CA HIS A 151 8.72 20.88 -14.60
C HIS A 151 7.82 21.38 -13.46
N ASP A 152 7.06 22.44 -13.73
CA ASP A 152 6.06 22.98 -12.80
C ASP A 152 4.92 23.63 -13.55
N ASP A 153 3.78 22.95 -13.60
CA ASP A 153 2.56 23.43 -14.25
C ASP A 153 1.94 24.68 -13.54
N TYR A 154 2.43 25.00 -12.35
CA TYR A 154 1.96 26.13 -11.57
C TYR A 154 2.92 27.34 -11.57
N ALA A 155 4.09 27.23 -12.21
CA ALA A 155 5.16 28.23 -12.12
C ALA A 155 4.74 29.65 -12.53
N ASP A 156 3.95 29.78 -13.61
CA ASP A 156 3.57 31.07 -14.21
C ASP A 156 2.08 31.39 -14.02
N ILE A 157 1.36 30.66 -13.17
CA ILE A 157 -0.09 30.80 -12.97
C ILE A 157 -0.45 30.93 -11.49
N ASP A 158 -1.38 31.81 -11.16
CA ASP A 158 -1.94 31.95 -9.81
C ASP A 158 -3.21 31.08 -9.69
N ALA A 159 -3.09 29.97 -8.94
CA ALA A 159 -4.21 29.06 -8.65
C ALA A 159 -4.95 29.41 -7.35
N ALA A 160 -4.43 30.37 -6.55
CA ALA A 160 -5.01 30.69 -5.25
C ALA A 160 -6.45 31.20 -5.36
N GLY A 161 -7.36 30.55 -4.65
CA GLY A 161 -8.80 30.89 -4.65
C GLY A 161 -9.52 30.54 -5.95
N LYS A 162 -8.90 29.77 -6.86
CA LYS A 162 -9.51 29.34 -8.12
C LYS A 162 -9.82 27.84 -8.10
N ILE A 163 -10.63 27.39 -9.04
CA ILE A 163 -10.84 25.98 -9.36
C ILE A 163 -9.85 25.63 -10.48
N VAL A 164 -8.94 24.69 -10.20
CA VAL A 164 -7.99 24.21 -11.21
C VAL A 164 -8.66 23.20 -12.14
N VAL A 165 -8.33 23.30 -13.44
CA VAL A 165 -8.73 22.34 -14.46
C VAL A 165 -7.48 21.60 -14.89
N VAL A 166 -7.47 20.26 -14.73
CA VAL A 166 -6.31 19.39 -14.96
C VAL A 166 -6.59 18.30 -15.99
N MET A 167 -5.60 17.96 -16.79
CA MET A 167 -5.63 16.80 -17.68
C MET A 167 -5.24 15.53 -16.93
N SER A 168 -5.74 14.39 -17.41
CA SER A 168 -5.25 13.07 -17.00
C SER A 168 -3.83 12.84 -17.51
N GLY A 169 -3.03 12.03 -16.79
CA GLY A 169 -1.66 11.72 -17.20
C GLY A 169 -0.60 12.59 -16.54
N VAL A 170 0.59 12.55 -17.11
CA VAL A 170 1.80 13.30 -16.74
C VAL A 170 2.63 13.55 -18.00
N PRO A 171 3.59 14.48 -18.00
CA PRO A 171 4.50 14.67 -19.14
C PRO A 171 5.25 13.39 -19.51
N ASP A 172 5.55 13.23 -20.81
CA ASP A 172 6.39 12.14 -21.28
C ASP A 172 7.81 12.24 -20.71
N GLY A 173 8.50 11.08 -20.61
CA GLY A 173 9.89 11.02 -20.14
C GLY A 173 10.07 10.95 -18.63
N PHE A 174 9.00 10.95 -17.83
CA PHE A 174 9.10 10.68 -16.40
C PHE A 174 9.44 9.19 -16.16
N PRO A 175 10.41 8.88 -15.27
CA PRO A 175 10.66 7.51 -14.84
C PRO A 175 9.40 6.85 -14.28
N THR A 176 9.32 5.53 -14.38
CA THR A 176 8.12 4.75 -14.08
C THR A 176 7.49 5.05 -12.72
N GLU A 177 8.31 5.03 -11.66
CA GLU A 177 7.81 5.21 -10.29
C GLU A 177 7.46 6.68 -9.99
N GLU A 178 8.24 7.64 -10.48
CA GLU A 178 7.90 9.08 -10.41
C GLU A 178 6.62 9.37 -11.21
N ARG A 179 6.50 8.77 -12.42
CA ARG A 179 5.29 8.84 -13.21
C ARG A 179 4.06 8.34 -12.43
N ALA A 180 4.20 7.19 -11.77
CA ALA A 180 3.16 6.60 -10.93
C ALA A 180 2.72 7.53 -9.80
N HIS A 181 3.66 8.21 -9.14
CA HIS A 181 3.37 9.22 -8.13
C HIS A 181 2.57 10.40 -8.69
N HIS A 182 3.04 11.01 -9.78
CA HIS A 182 2.44 12.24 -10.32
C HIS A 182 1.11 12.01 -11.06
N ILE A 183 0.85 10.81 -11.60
CA ILE A 183 -0.45 10.50 -12.23
C ILE A 183 -1.58 10.35 -11.22
N SER A 184 -1.25 10.09 -9.96
CA SER A 184 -2.21 9.88 -8.88
C SER A 184 -3.12 11.11 -8.71
N GLY A 185 -4.43 10.89 -8.72
CA GLY A 185 -5.41 11.95 -8.43
C GLY A 185 -5.21 12.59 -7.06
N ARG A 186 -4.76 11.81 -6.08
CA ARG A 186 -4.40 12.30 -4.75
C ARG A 186 -3.22 13.28 -4.80
N THR A 187 -2.14 12.92 -5.49
CA THR A 187 -0.98 13.80 -5.65
C THR A 187 -1.37 15.11 -6.33
N LYS A 188 -2.21 15.05 -7.36
CA LYS A 188 -2.72 16.26 -8.05
C LYS A 188 -3.56 17.13 -7.11
N LEU A 189 -4.40 16.55 -6.26
CA LEU A 189 -5.16 17.29 -5.23
C LEU A 189 -4.23 17.94 -4.20
N GLU A 190 -3.21 17.23 -3.72
CA GLU A 190 -2.22 17.77 -2.79
C GLU A 190 -1.43 18.93 -3.39
N VAL A 191 -0.99 18.83 -4.65
CA VAL A 191 -0.30 19.90 -5.38
C VAL A 191 -1.24 21.11 -5.58
N ALA A 192 -2.48 20.88 -6.04
CA ALA A 192 -3.45 21.94 -6.19
C ALA A 192 -3.73 22.69 -4.87
N ALA A 193 -3.89 21.95 -3.77
CA ALA A 193 -4.08 22.52 -2.44
C ALA A 193 -2.86 23.33 -1.97
N ALA A 194 -1.64 22.86 -2.22
CA ALA A 194 -0.41 23.58 -1.90
C ALA A 194 -0.30 24.92 -2.65
N HIS A 195 -0.90 25.02 -3.85
CA HIS A 195 -1.01 26.27 -4.63
C HIS A 195 -2.28 27.08 -4.30
N GLY A 196 -3.03 26.70 -3.25
CA GLY A 196 -4.19 27.46 -2.75
C GLY A 196 -5.46 27.32 -3.58
N ALA A 197 -5.56 26.30 -4.45
CA ALA A 197 -6.79 26.00 -5.16
C ALA A 197 -7.91 25.65 -4.19
N VAL A 198 -9.17 25.96 -4.56
CA VAL A 198 -10.36 25.71 -3.74
C VAL A 198 -11.26 24.61 -4.29
N GLY A 199 -10.98 24.16 -5.51
CA GLY A 199 -11.67 23.08 -6.19
C GLY A 199 -10.83 22.54 -7.35
N MET A 200 -11.19 21.35 -7.86
CA MET A 200 -10.51 20.72 -9.00
C MET A 200 -11.53 20.11 -9.97
N ILE A 201 -11.33 20.34 -11.26
CA ILE A 201 -12.05 19.67 -12.35
C ILE A 201 -11.03 18.86 -13.15
N SER A 202 -11.23 17.54 -13.21
CA SER A 202 -10.43 16.64 -14.03
C SER A 202 -11.07 16.44 -15.40
N LEU A 203 -10.32 16.75 -16.45
CA LEU A 203 -10.69 16.45 -17.83
C LEU A 203 -10.53 14.95 -18.07
N THR A 204 -11.54 14.32 -18.67
CA THR A 204 -11.49 12.92 -19.05
C THR A 204 -11.86 12.75 -20.52
N GLU A 205 -11.51 11.59 -21.08
CA GLU A 205 -11.94 11.16 -22.41
C GLU A 205 -13.30 10.44 -22.38
N TRP A 206 -14.00 10.47 -21.24
CA TRP A 206 -15.24 9.72 -21.07
C TRP A 206 -16.38 10.33 -21.88
N THR A 207 -17.17 9.43 -22.48
CA THR A 207 -18.46 9.77 -23.06
C THR A 207 -19.55 9.88 -21.99
N GLU A 208 -20.67 10.50 -22.30
CA GLU A 208 -21.84 10.55 -21.41
C GLU A 208 -22.34 9.16 -21.00
N GLU A 209 -22.25 8.16 -21.90
CA GLU A 209 -22.66 6.78 -21.63
C GLU A 209 -21.72 6.12 -20.62
N GLN A 210 -20.39 6.37 -20.72
CA GLN A 210 -19.42 5.88 -19.75
C GLN A 210 -19.62 6.50 -18.37
N VAL A 211 -19.85 7.83 -18.33
CA VAL A 211 -20.14 8.52 -17.06
C VAL A 211 -21.43 7.99 -16.43
N ALA A 212 -22.49 7.75 -17.21
CA ALA A 212 -23.74 7.18 -16.72
C ALA A 212 -23.53 5.74 -16.16
N GLY A 213 -22.73 4.93 -16.84
CA GLY A 213 -22.34 3.62 -16.34
C GLY A 213 -21.53 3.68 -15.03
N PHE A 214 -20.60 4.62 -14.89
CA PHE A 214 -19.89 4.84 -13.64
C PHE A 214 -20.80 5.35 -12.52
N ALA A 215 -21.71 6.27 -12.82
CA ALA A 215 -22.66 6.78 -11.84
C ALA A 215 -23.53 5.64 -11.28
N GLU A 216 -24.08 4.80 -12.16
CA GLU A 216 -24.96 3.69 -11.77
C GLU A 216 -24.23 2.58 -10.99
N ASN A 217 -23.00 2.23 -11.40
CA ASN A 217 -22.33 1.04 -10.89
C ASN A 217 -21.29 1.32 -9.81
N TYR A 218 -20.82 2.57 -9.63
CA TYR A 218 -19.73 2.87 -8.69
C TYR A 218 -20.04 4.04 -7.75
N PHE A 219 -20.64 5.14 -8.22
CA PHE A 219 -20.83 6.33 -7.39
C PHE A 219 -22.03 6.23 -6.44
N THR A 220 -22.96 5.31 -6.70
CA THR A 220 -24.06 4.98 -5.78
C THR A 220 -23.64 4.01 -4.68
N LEU A 221 -22.53 3.31 -4.87
CA LEU A 221 -21.99 2.38 -3.88
C LEU A 221 -21.16 3.12 -2.82
N PRO A 222 -21.16 2.62 -1.57
CA PRO A 222 -20.28 3.18 -0.55
C PRO A 222 -18.82 2.93 -0.92
N ALA A 223 -17.97 3.92 -0.66
CA ALA A 223 -16.51 3.76 -0.70
C ALA A 223 -15.97 3.85 0.72
N VAL A 224 -15.07 2.95 1.09
CA VAL A 224 -14.40 3.02 2.39
C VAL A 224 -13.29 4.06 2.33
N GLN A 225 -13.20 4.90 3.36
CA GLN A 225 -12.20 5.95 3.51
C GLN A 225 -11.74 6.04 4.96
N LEU A 226 -10.57 6.61 5.22
CA LEU A 226 -10.19 7.03 6.57
C LEU A 226 -11.12 8.16 7.05
N THR A 227 -11.39 8.20 8.36
CA THR A 227 -12.16 9.32 8.93
C THR A 227 -11.38 10.63 8.81
N ALA A 228 -12.07 11.78 8.82
CA ALA A 228 -11.49 13.11 8.73
C ALA A 228 -10.35 13.38 9.74
N ALA A 229 -10.45 12.78 10.93
CA ALA A 229 -9.44 12.96 11.98
C ALA A 229 -8.10 12.25 11.68
N THR A 230 -8.09 11.28 10.80
CA THR A 230 -6.96 10.40 10.51
C THR A 230 -6.62 10.29 9.03
N GLY A 231 -7.48 10.83 8.18
CA GLY A 231 -7.27 10.86 6.73
C GLY A 231 -6.19 11.86 6.31
N PRO A 232 -5.84 11.87 5.03
CA PRO A 232 -4.83 12.78 4.50
C PRO A 232 -5.26 14.23 4.68
N SER A 233 -4.36 15.04 5.24
CA SER A 233 -4.56 16.48 5.48
C SER A 233 -4.02 17.37 4.35
N GLY A 234 -3.51 16.76 3.27
CA GLY A 234 -2.74 17.47 2.25
C GLY A 234 -3.58 18.30 1.25
N TYR A 235 -4.92 18.24 1.31
CA TYR A 235 -5.79 18.94 0.35
C TYR A 235 -7.03 19.60 1.01
N ASP A 236 -6.87 20.09 2.21
CA ASP A 236 -7.95 20.68 3.01
C ASP A 236 -8.61 21.92 2.36
N THR A 237 -7.90 22.62 1.45
CA THR A 237 -8.44 23.76 0.71
C THR A 237 -9.27 23.35 -0.49
N VAL A 238 -9.00 22.18 -1.10
CA VAL A 238 -9.76 21.64 -2.23
C VAL A 238 -10.96 20.86 -1.71
N THR A 239 -12.02 21.55 -1.36
CA THR A 239 -13.19 20.96 -0.69
C THR A 239 -14.18 20.28 -1.63
N VAL A 240 -14.04 20.45 -2.95
CA VAL A 240 -14.87 19.81 -3.96
C VAL A 240 -14.04 19.49 -5.21
N SER A 241 -14.27 18.32 -5.77
CA SER A 241 -13.67 17.91 -7.05
C SER A 241 -14.71 17.24 -7.95
N ALA A 242 -14.51 17.36 -9.26
CA ALA A 242 -15.36 16.74 -10.26
C ALA A 242 -14.53 16.19 -11.43
N SER A 243 -15.06 15.15 -12.08
CA SER A 243 -14.58 14.69 -13.39
C SER A 243 -15.65 15.00 -14.43
N VAL A 244 -15.23 15.45 -15.61
CA VAL A 244 -16.15 15.86 -16.68
C VAL A 244 -15.92 15.07 -17.95
N THR A 245 -16.99 14.89 -18.75
CA THR A 245 -16.90 14.26 -20.08
C THR A 245 -15.99 15.05 -21.02
N ALA A 246 -15.53 14.39 -22.10
CA ALA A 246 -14.72 15.03 -23.14
C ALA A 246 -15.40 16.26 -23.73
N ASP A 247 -16.71 16.19 -24.02
CA ASP A 247 -17.46 17.30 -24.62
C ASP A 247 -17.60 18.49 -23.66
N LEU A 248 -17.95 18.24 -22.38
CA LEU A 248 -18.04 19.30 -21.38
C LEU A 248 -16.64 19.88 -21.11
N GLY A 249 -15.61 19.03 -21.01
CA GLY A 249 -14.23 19.46 -20.86
C GLY A 249 -13.76 20.38 -21.99
N ALA A 250 -14.05 20.04 -23.25
CA ALA A 250 -13.71 20.88 -24.40
C ALA A 250 -14.40 22.26 -24.33
N SER A 251 -15.66 22.31 -23.88
CA SER A 251 -16.40 23.56 -23.77
C SER A 251 -15.83 24.56 -22.74
N LEU A 252 -15.06 24.08 -21.76
CA LEU A 252 -14.36 24.95 -20.78
C LEU A 252 -13.30 25.83 -21.46
N PHE A 253 -12.86 25.47 -22.67
CA PHE A 253 -11.87 26.21 -23.45
C PHE A 253 -12.51 27.19 -24.46
N ASP A 254 -13.84 27.31 -24.50
CA ASP A 254 -14.53 28.28 -25.36
C ASP A 254 -14.16 29.72 -24.96
N GLY A 255 -13.56 30.44 -25.89
CA GLY A 255 -13.06 31.80 -25.64
C GLY A 255 -11.72 31.89 -24.90
N ALA A 256 -11.10 30.78 -24.58
CA ALA A 256 -9.75 30.71 -24.02
C ALA A 256 -8.66 31.03 -25.07
N PRO A 257 -7.41 31.29 -24.66
CA PRO A 257 -6.29 31.54 -25.60
C PRO A 257 -6.03 30.39 -26.59
N MET A 258 -6.32 29.15 -26.19
CA MET A 258 -6.17 27.91 -27.00
C MET A 258 -7.41 27.04 -26.81
N SER A 259 -7.80 26.29 -27.85
CA SER A 259 -8.78 25.21 -27.72
C SER A 259 -8.15 24.00 -27.01
N LEU A 260 -8.95 23.12 -26.43
CA LEU A 260 -8.43 21.88 -25.81
C LEU A 260 -7.63 21.05 -26.81
N ALA A 261 -8.09 20.94 -28.07
CA ALA A 261 -7.36 20.21 -29.12
C ALA A 261 -5.98 20.84 -29.44
N ASP A 262 -5.87 22.18 -29.41
CA ASP A 262 -4.58 22.86 -29.61
C ASP A 262 -3.65 22.64 -28.40
N VAL A 263 -4.20 22.59 -27.19
CA VAL A 263 -3.47 22.23 -25.95
C VAL A 263 -2.93 20.82 -26.06
N GLU A 264 -3.77 19.83 -26.37
CA GLU A 264 -3.37 18.43 -26.54
C GLU A 264 -2.27 18.27 -27.59
N ALA A 265 -2.39 18.99 -28.72
CA ALA A 265 -1.37 18.99 -29.76
C ALA A 265 -0.05 19.61 -29.28
N ALA A 266 -0.10 20.68 -28.49
CA ALA A 266 1.08 21.33 -27.93
C ALA A 266 1.79 20.43 -26.89
N MET A 267 1.01 19.74 -26.05
CA MET A 267 1.52 18.83 -25.00
C MET A 267 2.10 17.52 -25.58
N SER A 268 1.67 17.13 -26.77
CA SER A 268 2.17 15.94 -27.48
C SER A 268 3.36 16.23 -28.40
N ALA A 269 3.85 17.49 -28.48
CA ALA A 269 4.95 17.86 -29.34
C ALA A 269 6.29 17.33 -28.80
N GLU A 270 7.10 16.71 -29.68
CA GLU A 270 8.38 16.05 -29.33
C GLU A 270 9.48 17.02 -28.83
N ASP A 271 9.32 18.33 -28.99
CA ASP A 271 10.35 19.33 -28.69
C ASP A 271 10.37 19.86 -27.26
N GLY A 272 9.55 19.29 -26.36
CA GLY A 272 9.51 19.66 -24.95
C GLY A 272 9.12 21.12 -24.70
N ALA A 273 8.40 21.74 -25.64
CA ALA A 273 7.88 23.09 -25.50
C ALA A 273 6.97 23.18 -24.27
N SER A 274 7.02 24.30 -23.58
CA SER A 274 6.29 24.57 -22.33
C SER A 274 4.83 24.16 -22.43
N PHE A 275 4.37 23.40 -21.44
CA PHE A 275 2.96 23.06 -21.28
C PHE A 275 2.16 24.35 -21.08
N PRO A 276 1.12 24.60 -21.89
CA PRO A 276 0.36 25.83 -21.77
C PRO A 276 -0.49 25.83 -20.49
N THR A 277 -0.36 26.89 -19.69
CA THR A 277 -1.21 27.15 -18.52
C THR A 277 -1.79 28.55 -18.64
N PHE A 278 -3.07 28.73 -18.37
CA PHE A 278 -3.76 30.02 -18.53
C PHE A 278 -5.11 30.05 -17.80
N ASP A 279 -5.57 31.27 -17.51
CA ASP A 279 -6.92 31.48 -17.01
C ASP A 279 -7.97 31.12 -18.08
N LEU A 280 -8.97 30.35 -17.69
CA LEU A 280 -10.15 30.07 -18.50
C LEU A 280 -11.19 31.17 -18.30
N PRO A 281 -11.94 31.57 -19.36
CA PRO A 281 -12.87 32.74 -19.29
C PRO A 281 -14.20 32.41 -18.57
N HIS A 282 -14.22 31.35 -17.73
CA HIS A 282 -15.44 30.85 -17.09
C HIS A 282 -15.33 30.89 -15.56
N THR A 283 -16.50 30.91 -14.93
CA THR A 283 -16.67 30.73 -13.48
C THR A 283 -17.50 29.48 -13.23
N ALA A 284 -17.01 28.60 -12.38
CA ALA A 284 -17.77 27.42 -11.97
C ALA A 284 -18.31 27.55 -10.54
N THR A 285 -19.50 26.99 -10.33
CA THR A 285 -20.03 26.68 -8.99
C THR A 285 -20.16 25.19 -8.86
N MET A 286 -19.50 24.61 -7.86
CA MET A 286 -19.54 23.18 -7.55
C MET A 286 -20.10 22.97 -6.14
N ARG A 287 -20.99 22.00 -5.99
CA ARG A 287 -21.54 21.58 -4.69
C ARG A 287 -21.39 20.09 -4.54
N GLN A 288 -21.02 19.66 -3.34
CA GLN A 288 -21.03 18.25 -2.97
C GLN A 288 -21.63 18.05 -1.56
N ARG A 289 -22.24 16.88 -1.35
CA ARG A 289 -22.56 16.33 -0.04
C ARG A 289 -22.13 14.88 0.00
N THR A 290 -21.46 14.51 1.09
CA THR A 290 -20.99 13.16 1.38
C THR A 290 -21.78 12.62 2.57
N HIS A 291 -22.47 11.51 2.39
CA HIS A 291 -22.99 10.72 3.51
C HIS A 291 -21.86 9.88 4.08
N SER A 292 -21.77 9.81 5.41
CA SER A 292 -20.69 9.12 6.11
C SER A 292 -21.25 8.27 7.25
N GLU A 293 -20.82 6.99 7.31
CA GLU A 293 -21.11 6.06 8.38
C GLU A 293 -19.80 5.51 8.96
N PRO A 294 -19.37 5.91 10.18
CA PRO A 294 -18.08 5.51 10.72
C PRO A 294 -18.09 4.08 11.25
N PHE A 295 -16.96 3.39 11.08
CA PHE A 295 -16.66 2.09 11.67
C PHE A 295 -15.16 1.96 11.94
N THR A 296 -14.68 0.82 12.44
CA THR A 296 -13.26 0.52 12.64
C THR A 296 -12.94 -0.88 12.17
N ALA A 297 -11.70 -1.10 11.74
CA ALA A 297 -11.13 -2.41 11.51
C ALA A 297 -9.68 -2.43 12.02
N PRO A 298 -9.17 -3.54 12.61
CA PRO A 298 -7.83 -3.54 13.15
C PRO A 298 -6.76 -3.91 12.12
N ASN A 299 -5.63 -3.20 12.11
CA ASN A 299 -4.36 -3.81 11.73
C ASN A 299 -3.92 -4.77 12.85
N VAL A 300 -3.21 -5.85 12.52
CA VAL A 300 -2.68 -6.79 13.52
C VAL A 300 -1.18 -6.65 13.62
N VAL A 301 -0.66 -6.33 14.81
CA VAL A 301 0.73 -5.91 15.01
C VAL A 301 1.42 -6.78 16.06
N GLY A 302 2.50 -7.44 15.67
CA GLY A 302 3.35 -8.24 16.55
C GLY A 302 4.83 -7.90 16.37
N MET A 303 5.61 -7.93 17.44
CA MET A 303 7.03 -7.55 17.41
C MET A 303 7.94 -8.67 17.92
N LEU A 304 9.01 -8.91 17.20
CA LEU A 304 10.19 -9.62 17.69
C LEU A 304 11.24 -8.61 18.12
N ARG A 305 11.46 -8.46 19.42
CA ARG A 305 12.43 -7.52 19.97
C ARG A 305 13.86 -7.90 19.57
N GLY A 306 14.66 -6.92 19.15
CA GLY A 306 16.05 -7.08 18.78
C GLY A 306 16.96 -7.42 19.98
N SER A 307 18.07 -8.09 19.70
CA SER A 307 19.04 -8.55 20.71
C SER A 307 20.18 -7.59 20.99
N ASP A 308 20.48 -6.65 20.09
CA ASP A 308 21.57 -5.68 20.25
C ASP A 308 21.05 -4.40 20.96
N PRO A 309 21.53 -4.10 22.18
CA PRO A 309 21.05 -2.93 22.91
C PRO A 309 21.26 -1.59 22.19
N ALA A 310 22.17 -1.54 21.21
CA ALA A 310 22.42 -0.32 20.42
C ALA A 310 21.47 -0.20 19.23
N LEU A 311 20.89 -1.31 18.76
CA LEU A 311 20.06 -1.37 17.55
C LEU A 311 18.62 -1.84 17.81
N ALA A 312 18.32 -2.38 18.98
CA ALA A 312 17.01 -2.97 19.29
C ALA A 312 15.83 -1.96 19.25
N ASP A 313 16.13 -0.66 19.31
CA ASP A 313 15.13 0.39 19.19
C ASP A 313 14.89 0.79 17.72
N GLU A 314 15.73 0.36 16.78
CA GLU A 314 15.49 0.46 15.33
C GLU A 314 14.64 -0.73 14.86
N ILE A 315 13.67 -0.47 13.98
CA ILE A 315 12.63 -1.42 13.63
C ILE A 315 12.58 -1.64 12.12
N VAL A 316 12.70 -2.90 11.69
CA VAL A 316 12.38 -3.34 10.34
C VAL A 316 10.92 -3.77 10.32
N VAL A 317 10.11 -3.19 9.43
CA VAL A 317 8.68 -3.46 9.34
C VAL A 317 8.40 -4.41 8.19
N LEU A 318 7.77 -5.56 8.45
CA LEU A 318 7.23 -6.45 7.43
C LEU A 318 5.71 -6.27 7.38
N THR A 319 5.18 -6.03 6.18
CA THR A 319 3.75 -5.78 5.96
C THR A 319 3.14 -6.76 4.99
N ALA A 320 1.87 -7.11 5.19
CA ALA A 320 1.03 -7.81 4.25
C ALA A 320 -0.42 -7.41 4.51
N HIS A 321 -1.23 -7.12 3.49
CA HIS A 321 -2.63 -6.85 3.74
C HIS A 321 -3.42 -8.13 4.01
N LEU A 322 -4.41 -8.02 4.87
CA LEU A 322 -5.21 -9.14 5.36
C LEU A 322 -6.61 -9.19 4.74
N ASP A 323 -7.15 -8.03 4.37
CA ASP A 323 -8.44 -7.93 3.72
C ASP A 323 -8.40 -8.46 2.28
N HIS A 324 -9.58 -8.74 1.74
CA HIS A 324 -9.84 -8.91 0.32
C HIS A 324 -11.22 -8.32 0.00
N ILE A 325 -11.80 -8.63 -1.14
CA ILE A 325 -12.90 -7.87 -1.74
C ILE A 325 -14.31 -8.44 -1.47
N GLY A 326 -14.43 -9.44 -0.59
CA GLY A 326 -15.72 -9.92 -0.14
C GLY A 326 -16.47 -10.79 -1.13
N SER A 327 -17.79 -10.61 -1.23
CA SER A 327 -18.70 -11.40 -2.03
C SER A 327 -19.58 -10.51 -2.92
N ILE A 328 -20.06 -11.03 -4.04
CA ILE A 328 -21.04 -10.33 -4.92
C ILE A 328 -22.38 -10.03 -4.23
N HIS A 329 -22.65 -10.67 -3.08
CA HIS A 329 -23.89 -10.49 -2.32
C HIS A 329 -23.75 -9.50 -1.17
N ASP A 330 -22.54 -9.07 -0.83
CA ASP A 330 -22.34 -8.04 0.16
C ASP A 330 -22.90 -6.72 -0.38
N ASP A 331 -23.44 -5.90 0.52
CA ASP A 331 -23.75 -4.49 0.21
C ASP A 331 -22.44 -3.81 -0.17
N MET A 332 -22.07 -3.93 -1.44
CA MET A 332 -20.74 -3.74 -2.00
C MET A 332 -20.10 -2.46 -1.48
N ARG A 333 -19.15 -2.63 -0.56
CA ARG A 333 -18.34 -1.53 -0.06
C ARG A 333 -17.25 -1.22 -1.07
N GLY A 334 -17.60 -0.42 -2.07
CA GLY A 334 -16.62 0.26 -2.88
C GLY A 334 -16.11 -0.43 -4.14
N ARG A 335 -15.12 0.23 -4.70
CA ARG A 335 -14.45 -0.16 -5.94
C ARG A 335 -13.63 -1.42 -5.72
N GLY A 336 -13.68 -2.35 -6.65
CA GLY A 336 -12.96 -3.62 -6.56
C GLY A 336 -13.84 -4.77 -6.07
N ALA A 337 -15.17 -4.63 -6.17
CA ALA A 337 -16.10 -5.71 -5.86
C ALA A 337 -15.72 -7.02 -6.54
N CYS A 338 -15.96 -8.09 -5.82
CA CYS A 338 -15.80 -9.46 -6.30
C CYS A 338 -16.43 -9.64 -7.70
N ARG A 339 -15.67 -10.16 -8.65
CA ARG A 339 -16.10 -10.40 -10.01
C ARG A 339 -16.43 -11.87 -10.18
N SER A 340 -17.59 -12.30 -9.68
CA SER A 340 -18.10 -13.63 -9.95
C SER A 340 -19.06 -13.59 -11.15
N ASN A 341 -18.99 -14.62 -11.99
CA ASN A 341 -19.95 -14.89 -13.05
C ASN A 341 -20.85 -16.08 -12.71
N ASP A 342 -20.73 -16.62 -11.49
CA ASP A 342 -21.44 -17.79 -11.00
C ASP A 342 -22.12 -17.46 -9.66
N ASP A 343 -23.46 -17.38 -9.66
CA ASP A 343 -24.25 -17.17 -8.44
C ASP A 343 -24.10 -18.33 -7.44
N ALA A 344 -23.59 -19.49 -7.86
CA ALA A 344 -23.35 -20.62 -6.97
C ALA A 344 -22.02 -20.49 -6.20
N ASP A 345 -21.12 -19.64 -6.71
CA ASP A 345 -19.85 -19.29 -6.07
C ASP A 345 -19.69 -17.75 -6.05
N PRO A 346 -20.30 -17.09 -5.06
CA PRO A 346 -20.33 -15.63 -5.00
C PRO A 346 -19.13 -15.00 -4.30
N ILE A 347 -18.20 -15.80 -3.73
CA ILE A 347 -17.16 -15.32 -2.82
C ILE A 347 -15.84 -15.18 -3.58
N CYS A 348 -15.15 -14.05 -3.39
CA CYS A 348 -13.77 -13.89 -3.79
C CYS A 348 -12.88 -14.19 -2.59
N ASN A 349 -12.27 -15.38 -2.59
CA ASN A 349 -11.56 -15.89 -1.43
C ASN A 349 -10.15 -15.29 -1.25
N GLY A 350 -9.51 -14.80 -2.33
CA GLY A 350 -8.20 -14.16 -2.26
C GLY A 350 -7.10 -15.07 -1.72
N ALA A 351 -6.90 -16.22 -2.36
CA ALA A 351 -5.88 -17.19 -1.94
C ALA A 351 -4.46 -16.68 -2.24
N VAL A 352 -4.25 -16.13 -3.43
CA VAL A 352 -3.00 -15.47 -3.81
C VAL A 352 -3.02 -14.01 -3.35
N ASP A 353 -4.13 -13.32 -3.51
CA ASP A 353 -4.36 -11.94 -3.13
C ASP A 353 -5.25 -11.82 -1.86
N ASN A 354 -4.74 -11.68 -0.62
CA ASN A 354 -3.33 -11.77 -0.23
C ASN A 354 -3.16 -12.73 0.97
N ALA A 355 -3.96 -13.83 0.99
CA ALA A 355 -3.75 -14.87 2.00
C ALA A 355 -2.32 -15.45 1.91
N SER A 356 -1.74 -15.47 0.70
CA SER A 356 -0.36 -15.93 0.46
C SER A 356 0.67 -15.01 1.12
N GLY A 357 0.56 -13.70 0.97
CA GLY A 357 1.48 -12.73 1.58
C GLY A 357 1.45 -12.77 3.10
N VAL A 358 0.24 -12.83 3.71
CA VAL A 358 0.08 -12.99 5.17
C VAL A 358 0.71 -14.30 5.64
N SER A 359 0.51 -15.41 4.91
CA SER A 359 1.08 -16.71 5.24
C SER A 359 2.60 -16.72 5.20
N ILE A 360 3.18 -16.06 4.19
CA ILE A 360 4.62 -15.87 4.03
C ILE A 360 5.17 -14.99 5.15
N MET A 361 4.47 -13.92 5.54
CA MET A 361 4.86 -13.08 6.68
C MET A 361 4.91 -13.86 7.98
N LEU A 362 3.91 -14.69 8.28
CA LEU A 362 3.87 -15.53 9.48
C LEU A 362 4.99 -16.58 9.49
N GLU A 363 5.27 -17.21 8.34
CA GLU A 363 6.39 -18.16 8.22
C GLU A 363 7.75 -17.46 8.30
N THR A 364 7.88 -16.25 7.79
CA THR A 364 9.07 -15.40 7.97
C THR A 364 9.29 -15.09 9.45
N ALA A 365 8.24 -14.73 10.20
CA ALA A 365 8.32 -14.53 11.65
C ALA A 365 8.78 -15.80 12.37
N ARG A 366 8.21 -16.98 12.01
CA ARG A 366 8.62 -18.26 12.57
C ARG A 366 10.10 -18.57 12.27
N ALA A 367 10.55 -18.23 11.06
CA ALA A 367 11.95 -18.41 10.67
C ALA A 367 12.89 -17.54 11.50
N PHE A 368 12.56 -16.28 11.75
CA PHE A 368 13.34 -15.41 12.64
C PHE A 368 13.48 -16.00 14.04
N ILE A 369 12.40 -16.50 14.62
CA ILE A 369 12.41 -17.11 15.96
C ILE A 369 13.28 -18.39 15.97
N ALA A 370 13.16 -19.23 14.94
CA ALA A 370 13.90 -20.49 14.84
C ALA A 370 15.41 -20.28 14.61
N GLN A 371 15.80 -19.21 13.91
CA GLN A 371 17.20 -18.90 13.56
C GLN A 371 17.91 -18.02 14.59
N GLY A 372 17.19 -17.55 15.59
CA GLY A 372 17.69 -16.65 16.63
C GLY A 372 17.35 -15.20 16.39
N THR A 373 17.27 -14.45 17.49
CA THR A 373 16.84 -13.07 17.53
C THR A 373 17.78 -12.17 16.71
N PRO A 374 17.25 -11.34 15.80
CA PRO A 374 18.05 -10.39 15.04
C PRO A 374 18.59 -9.28 15.93
N ARG A 375 19.52 -8.46 15.42
CA ARG A 375 20.07 -7.31 16.17
C ARG A 375 19.04 -6.19 16.32
N ARG A 376 18.37 -5.77 15.22
CA ARG A 376 17.24 -4.84 15.23
C ARG A 376 15.93 -5.56 15.55
N SER A 377 14.97 -4.82 16.05
CA SER A 377 13.61 -5.34 16.19
C SER A 377 12.96 -5.53 14.82
N VAL A 378 12.05 -6.51 14.75
CA VAL A 378 11.25 -6.77 13.55
C VAL A 378 9.78 -6.68 13.92
N LEU A 379 9.04 -5.81 13.23
CA LEU A 379 7.61 -5.60 13.40
C LEU A 379 6.87 -6.29 12.25
N PHE A 380 5.89 -7.11 12.57
CA PHE A 380 5.02 -7.80 11.62
C PHE A 380 3.65 -7.17 11.67
N VAL A 381 3.16 -6.65 10.54
CA VAL A 381 1.89 -5.92 10.48
C VAL A 381 1.01 -6.51 9.38
N ALA A 382 -0.09 -7.16 9.78
CA ALA A 382 -1.16 -7.49 8.85
C ALA A 382 -2.12 -6.31 8.74
N LEU A 383 -2.27 -5.75 7.55
CA LEU A 383 -2.91 -4.47 7.28
C LEU A 383 -4.37 -4.63 6.86
N ALA A 384 -5.19 -3.62 7.17
CA ALA A 384 -6.62 -3.55 6.87
C ALA A 384 -6.89 -2.60 5.70
N GLY A 385 -7.81 -2.95 4.81
CA GLY A 385 -8.34 -2.01 3.80
C GLY A 385 -7.33 -1.59 2.74
N GLU A 386 -6.43 -2.46 2.36
CA GLU A 386 -5.57 -2.30 1.18
C GLU A 386 -6.42 -2.15 -0.06
N GLU A 387 -7.37 -3.06 -0.27
CA GLU A 387 -8.32 -3.15 -1.37
C GLU A 387 -9.26 -1.92 -1.48
N LYS A 388 -9.34 -1.14 -0.43
CA LYS A 388 -10.12 0.11 -0.38
C LYS A 388 -9.26 1.35 -0.59
N GLY A 389 -7.97 1.18 -0.92
CA GLY A 389 -7.02 2.24 -1.23
C GLY A 389 -5.95 2.44 -0.17
N LEU A 390 -5.33 1.36 0.30
CA LEU A 390 -4.16 1.35 1.19
C LEU A 390 -4.43 2.00 2.56
N LEU A 391 -5.66 1.85 3.10
CA LEU A 391 -6.12 2.66 4.25
C LEU A 391 -5.41 2.29 5.56
N GLY A 392 -5.20 0.99 5.79
CA GLY A 392 -4.55 0.51 7.00
C GLY A 392 -3.08 0.89 7.07
N SER A 393 -2.37 0.80 5.96
CA SER A 393 -0.97 1.24 5.87
C SER A 393 -0.84 2.75 5.96
N GLU A 394 -1.76 3.52 5.34
CA GLU A 394 -1.76 4.97 5.46
C GLU A 394 -1.95 5.42 6.91
N HIS A 395 -2.93 4.80 7.58
CA HIS A 395 -3.16 5.10 9.00
C HIS A 395 -1.96 4.72 9.86
N PHE A 396 -1.41 3.51 9.66
CA PHE A 396 -0.30 3.00 10.46
C PHE A 396 0.99 3.80 10.24
N ALA A 397 1.33 4.11 8.99
CA ALA A 397 2.55 4.86 8.68
C ALA A 397 2.54 6.27 9.31
N ARG A 398 1.37 6.91 9.40
CA ARG A 398 1.19 8.24 10.01
C ARG A 398 0.98 8.21 11.52
N ASN A 399 0.38 7.15 12.04
CA ASN A 399 0.01 6.99 13.45
C ASN A 399 0.48 5.61 13.95
N PRO A 400 1.79 5.31 13.87
CA PRO A 400 2.30 4.00 14.25
C PRO A 400 2.16 3.77 15.75
N THR A 401 2.01 2.51 16.14
CA THR A 401 2.00 2.08 17.54
C THR A 401 3.40 1.99 18.17
N VAL A 402 4.42 2.24 17.37
CA VAL A 402 5.85 2.33 17.74
C VAL A 402 6.35 3.75 17.45
N PRO A 403 7.52 4.18 17.97
CA PRO A 403 8.07 5.47 17.59
C PRO A 403 8.27 5.58 16.07
N ALA A 404 7.78 6.65 15.44
CA ALA A 404 7.79 6.80 13.99
C ALA A 404 9.21 6.82 13.42
N ASP A 405 10.13 7.47 14.12
CA ASP A 405 11.55 7.58 13.79
C ASP A 405 12.36 6.28 14.02
N ALA A 406 11.75 5.30 14.70
CA ALA A 406 12.35 3.98 14.87
C ALA A 406 12.21 3.08 13.63
N MET A 407 11.25 3.34 12.74
CA MET A 407 11.04 2.53 11.53
C MET A 407 12.12 2.83 10.48
N VAL A 408 13.08 1.93 10.30
CA VAL A 408 14.24 2.13 9.42
C VAL A 408 14.06 1.54 8.03
N ALA A 409 13.17 0.58 7.86
CA ALA A 409 12.82 -0.01 6.57
C ALA A 409 11.44 -0.66 6.61
N ASN A 410 10.79 -0.72 5.44
CA ASN A 410 9.61 -1.57 5.22
C ASN A 410 9.91 -2.61 4.12
N VAL A 411 9.47 -3.85 4.35
CA VAL A 411 9.44 -4.94 3.35
C VAL A 411 8.00 -5.41 3.23
N ASN A 412 7.40 -5.18 2.08
CA ASN A 412 5.99 -5.49 1.82
C ASN A 412 5.82 -6.81 1.10
N LEU A 413 4.83 -7.57 1.53
CA LEU A 413 4.47 -8.89 1.03
C LEU A 413 3.03 -8.81 0.50
N ASP A 414 2.90 -8.58 -0.79
CA ASP A 414 1.62 -8.44 -1.42
C ASP A 414 1.58 -9.28 -2.69
N MET A 415 0.56 -10.10 -2.81
CA MET A 415 0.21 -10.89 -3.98
C MET A 415 1.44 -11.56 -4.65
N PRO A 416 2.27 -12.34 -3.92
CA PRO A 416 3.26 -13.19 -4.57
C PRO A 416 2.52 -14.19 -5.45
N VAL A 417 2.64 -14.06 -6.78
CA VAL A 417 1.92 -14.92 -7.72
C VAL A 417 2.59 -16.29 -7.77
N ILE A 418 2.27 -17.15 -6.80
CA ILE A 418 2.86 -18.48 -6.59
C ILE A 418 2.11 -19.59 -7.32
N VAL A 419 1.67 -19.33 -8.55
CA VAL A 419 0.93 -20.29 -9.39
C VAL A 419 1.78 -20.86 -10.52
N TYR A 420 3.03 -20.45 -10.59
CA TYR A 420 4.04 -20.95 -11.52
C TYR A 420 5.42 -20.95 -10.86
N GLU A 421 6.34 -21.74 -11.40
CA GLU A 421 7.74 -21.70 -10.99
C GLU A 421 8.41 -20.46 -11.57
N PHE A 422 8.92 -19.55 -10.71
CA PHE A 422 9.56 -18.30 -11.13
C PHE A 422 11.08 -18.37 -10.99
N ASP A 423 11.82 -17.75 -11.91
CA ASP A 423 13.30 -17.65 -11.89
C ASP A 423 13.79 -16.21 -11.66
N ASP A 424 12.88 -15.25 -11.60
CA ASP A 424 13.20 -13.87 -11.29
C ASP A 424 12.16 -13.22 -10.37
N VAL A 425 12.55 -12.12 -9.77
CA VAL A 425 11.68 -11.24 -8.99
C VAL A 425 11.83 -9.80 -9.48
N ILE A 426 10.78 -9.01 -9.33
CA ILE A 426 10.77 -7.58 -9.52
C ILE A 426 10.83 -6.93 -8.14
N ALA A 427 11.73 -5.96 -7.96
CA ALA A 427 11.95 -5.32 -6.67
C ALA A 427 11.62 -3.82 -6.75
N PHE A 428 10.35 -3.47 -6.52
CA PHE A 428 9.89 -2.08 -6.47
C PHE A 428 10.51 -1.36 -5.27
N GLY A 429 11.02 -0.13 -5.50
CA GLY A 429 11.73 0.65 -4.51
C GLY A 429 13.23 0.38 -4.42
N ALA A 430 13.74 -0.63 -5.15
CA ALA A 430 15.15 -1.03 -5.14
C ALA A 430 16.10 0.08 -5.61
N ASP A 431 15.69 0.89 -6.58
CA ASP A 431 16.51 1.95 -7.17
C ASP A 431 16.59 3.21 -6.28
N HIS A 432 15.72 3.32 -5.28
CA HIS A 432 15.61 4.51 -4.44
C HIS A 432 16.48 4.48 -3.17
N SER A 433 16.97 3.31 -2.78
CA SER A 433 17.69 3.13 -1.51
C SER A 433 18.73 2.01 -1.59
N ASN A 434 19.55 1.86 -0.54
CA ASN A 434 20.47 0.74 -0.41
C ASN A 434 19.78 -0.62 -0.16
N LEU A 435 18.44 -0.67 -0.13
CA LEU A 435 17.68 -1.92 -0.12
C LEU A 435 17.83 -2.71 -1.44
N GLY A 436 18.02 -2.03 -2.57
CA GLY A 436 18.24 -2.68 -3.86
C GLY A 436 19.42 -3.66 -3.88
N PRO A 437 20.63 -3.24 -3.51
CA PRO A 437 21.77 -4.16 -3.33
C PRO A 437 21.50 -5.32 -2.37
N ILE A 438 20.70 -5.12 -1.31
CA ILE A 438 20.31 -6.20 -0.37
C ILE A 438 19.40 -7.20 -1.08
N ALA A 439 18.37 -6.72 -1.79
CA ALA A 439 17.47 -7.58 -2.57
C ALA A 439 18.23 -8.40 -3.62
N ALA A 440 19.15 -7.77 -4.33
CA ALA A 440 19.98 -8.45 -5.34
C ALA A 440 20.85 -9.57 -4.73
N ARG A 441 21.46 -9.33 -3.56
CA ARG A 441 22.22 -10.38 -2.85
C ARG A 441 21.35 -11.52 -2.36
N ALA A 442 20.16 -11.20 -1.84
CA ALA A 442 19.22 -12.21 -1.36
C ALA A 442 18.72 -13.11 -2.51
N ALA A 443 18.32 -12.52 -3.64
CA ALA A 443 17.90 -13.25 -4.83
C ALA A 443 19.05 -14.14 -5.38
N ALA A 444 20.26 -13.59 -5.48
CA ALA A 444 21.43 -14.32 -5.97
C ALA A 444 21.80 -15.55 -5.09
N ARG A 445 21.53 -15.53 -3.78
CA ARG A 445 21.72 -16.71 -2.91
C ARG A 445 20.80 -17.87 -3.25
N MET A 446 19.75 -17.61 -3.99
CA MET A 446 18.74 -18.59 -4.39
C MET A 446 18.76 -18.85 -5.90
N ASP A 447 19.80 -18.40 -6.60
CA ASP A 447 19.94 -18.47 -8.06
C ASP A 447 18.76 -17.81 -8.80
N ILE A 448 18.22 -16.71 -8.22
CA ILE A 448 17.11 -15.93 -8.77
C ILE A 448 17.64 -14.57 -9.25
N ALA A 449 17.16 -14.12 -10.42
CA ALA A 449 17.47 -12.80 -10.94
C ALA A 449 16.57 -11.71 -10.31
N VAL A 450 17.05 -10.47 -10.28
CA VAL A 450 16.20 -9.29 -10.08
C VAL A 450 16.03 -8.62 -11.45
N SER A 451 14.81 -8.56 -11.93
CA SER A 451 14.44 -8.03 -13.23
C SER A 451 13.82 -6.64 -13.12
N PRO A 452 13.97 -5.78 -14.13
CA PRO A 452 13.23 -4.52 -14.22
C PRO A 452 11.71 -4.75 -14.28
N ASP A 453 10.91 -3.74 -13.90
CA ASP A 453 9.45 -3.77 -14.05
C ASP A 453 9.06 -3.99 -15.54
N PRO A 454 8.40 -5.11 -15.88
CA PRO A 454 8.02 -5.42 -17.26
C PRO A 454 6.72 -4.72 -17.70
N ILE A 455 5.96 -4.15 -16.75
CA ILE A 455 4.63 -3.52 -16.98
C ILE A 455 4.53 -2.12 -16.34
N PRO A 456 5.47 -1.20 -16.62
CA PRO A 456 5.55 0.10 -15.96
C PRO A 456 4.29 0.96 -16.11
N GLN A 457 3.50 0.71 -17.16
CA GLN A 457 2.21 1.38 -17.37
C GLN A 457 1.15 1.05 -16.30
N GLN A 458 1.36 -0.02 -15.52
CA GLN A 458 0.46 -0.39 -14.41
C GLN A 458 0.70 0.42 -13.14
N SER A 459 1.81 1.15 -13.07
CA SER A 459 2.17 2.00 -11.92
C SER A 459 2.17 1.24 -10.58
N LEU A 460 2.67 0.00 -10.56
CA LEU A 460 2.55 -0.91 -9.41
C LEU A 460 3.23 -0.39 -8.14
N PHE A 461 4.29 0.41 -8.28
CA PHE A 461 4.99 1.00 -7.13
C PHE A 461 4.08 1.78 -6.17
N VAL A 462 3.05 2.47 -6.66
CA VAL A 462 2.15 3.28 -5.82
C VAL A 462 0.84 2.57 -5.47
N ARG A 463 0.72 1.28 -5.79
CA ARG A 463 -0.53 0.52 -5.68
C ARG A 463 -0.53 -0.53 -4.59
N SER A 464 0.51 -0.54 -3.72
CA SER A 464 0.55 -1.41 -2.55
C SER A 464 1.06 -0.67 -1.31
N ASP A 465 0.89 -1.28 -0.16
CA ASP A 465 1.02 -0.71 1.18
C ASP A 465 2.39 -0.07 1.48
N HIS A 466 3.48 -0.55 0.87
CA HIS A 466 4.83 0.01 1.05
C HIS A 466 4.90 1.49 0.69
N TYR A 467 4.07 1.94 -0.26
CA TYR A 467 4.10 3.32 -0.71
C TYR A 467 3.71 4.32 0.39
N ASN A 468 2.85 3.94 1.32
CA ASN A 468 2.52 4.80 2.47
C ASN A 468 3.69 4.93 3.45
N PHE A 469 4.55 3.93 3.58
CA PHE A 469 5.80 4.04 4.35
C PHE A 469 6.82 4.92 3.62
N VAL A 470 6.94 4.82 2.29
CA VAL A 470 7.72 5.75 1.47
C VAL A 470 7.29 7.20 1.73
N ARG A 471 5.99 7.48 1.74
CA ARG A 471 5.42 8.81 1.96
C ARG A 471 5.70 9.43 3.33
N VAL A 472 6.09 8.64 4.31
CA VAL A 472 6.54 9.11 5.63
C VAL A 472 8.05 9.02 5.82
N GLY A 473 8.81 8.80 4.74
CA GLY A 473 10.27 8.85 4.73
C GLY A 473 10.96 7.51 5.01
N VAL A 474 10.24 6.42 5.12
CA VAL A 474 10.82 5.09 5.38
C VAL A 474 11.22 4.42 4.07
N PRO A 475 12.50 4.08 3.84
CA PRO A 475 12.92 3.27 2.71
C PRO A 475 12.14 1.96 2.66
N SER A 476 11.53 1.66 1.50
CA SER A 476 10.63 0.52 1.39
C SER A 476 10.94 -0.32 0.17
N LEU A 477 10.72 -1.63 0.29
CA LEU A 477 10.89 -2.61 -0.75
C LEU A 477 9.61 -3.46 -0.88
N PHE A 478 9.17 -3.66 -2.12
CA PHE A 478 8.08 -4.56 -2.45
C PHE A 478 8.53 -5.52 -3.55
N LEU A 479 8.52 -6.82 -3.26
CA LEU A 479 8.87 -7.83 -4.23
C LEU A 479 7.61 -8.44 -4.85
N MET A 480 7.68 -8.66 -6.16
CA MET A 480 6.75 -9.50 -6.91
C MET A 480 7.51 -10.62 -7.61
N THR A 481 6.85 -11.76 -7.89
CA THR A 481 7.39 -12.79 -8.78
C THR A 481 7.55 -12.20 -10.20
N GLY A 482 8.64 -12.52 -10.88
CA GLY A 482 8.96 -11.95 -12.18
C GLY A 482 8.28 -12.69 -13.35
N PHE A 483 8.69 -12.35 -14.56
CA PHE A 483 8.10 -12.87 -15.80
C PHE A 483 8.85 -14.07 -16.37
N SER A 484 9.98 -14.46 -15.77
CA SER A 484 10.76 -15.62 -16.20
C SER A 484 10.38 -16.89 -15.47
N SER A 485 10.23 -17.97 -16.21
CA SER A 485 9.95 -19.31 -15.69
C SER A 485 10.77 -20.37 -16.42
N PRO A 486 11.26 -21.42 -15.71
CA PRO A 486 11.91 -22.55 -16.37
C PRO A 486 10.91 -23.42 -17.15
N ASP A 487 9.61 -23.28 -16.90
CA ASP A 487 8.55 -23.94 -17.66
C ASP A 487 8.09 -23.02 -18.80
N PRO A 488 8.31 -23.41 -20.07
CA PRO A 488 7.95 -22.55 -21.22
C PRO A 488 6.47 -22.20 -21.33
N ARG A 489 5.59 -22.87 -20.57
CA ARG A 489 4.15 -22.53 -20.53
C ARG A 489 3.88 -21.25 -19.74
N TRP A 490 4.77 -20.90 -18.83
CA TRP A 490 4.64 -19.80 -17.89
C TRP A 490 5.68 -18.71 -18.06
N ASP A 491 6.61 -18.89 -19.03
CA ASP A 491 7.67 -17.94 -19.33
C ASP A 491 7.15 -16.70 -20.06
N GLU A 492 8.01 -15.69 -20.21
CA GLU A 492 7.68 -14.41 -20.86
C GLU A 492 6.43 -13.70 -20.28
N GLY A 493 6.14 -13.95 -18.99
CA GLY A 493 5.03 -13.34 -18.27
C GLY A 493 3.69 -14.07 -18.37
N GLU A 494 3.60 -15.18 -19.09
CA GLU A 494 2.34 -15.94 -19.22
C GLU A 494 1.80 -16.40 -17.86
N GLY A 495 2.67 -16.76 -16.90
CA GLY A 495 2.25 -17.15 -15.55
C GLY A 495 1.64 -15.98 -14.77
N PHE A 496 2.34 -14.87 -14.72
CA PHE A 496 1.90 -13.68 -14.00
C PHE A 496 0.66 -13.03 -14.63
N MET A 497 0.73 -12.74 -15.94
CA MET A 497 -0.39 -12.14 -16.67
C MET A 497 -1.59 -13.08 -16.79
N GLY A 498 -1.34 -14.39 -16.84
CA GLY A 498 -2.39 -15.40 -16.78
C GLY A 498 -3.20 -15.28 -15.50
N PHE A 499 -2.54 -15.20 -14.34
CA PHE A 499 -3.22 -14.98 -13.06
C PHE A 499 -4.00 -13.66 -13.05
N LEU A 500 -3.38 -12.54 -13.44
CA LEU A 500 -4.06 -11.24 -13.46
C LEU A 500 -5.32 -11.22 -14.34
N ASN A 501 -5.29 -11.89 -15.47
CA ASN A 501 -6.40 -11.88 -16.41
C ASN A 501 -7.55 -12.82 -16.03
N THR A 502 -7.26 -13.90 -15.27
CA THR A 502 -8.23 -14.99 -15.04
C THR A 502 -8.67 -15.14 -13.58
N HIS A 503 -7.83 -14.77 -12.62
CA HIS A 503 -8.07 -15.02 -11.19
C HIS A 503 -8.10 -13.76 -10.32
N TYR A 504 -7.30 -12.75 -10.65
CA TYR A 504 -7.18 -11.53 -9.85
C TYR A 504 -8.53 -10.83 -9.66
N HIS A 505 -8.93 -10.62 -8.41
CA HIS A 505 -10.23 -10.06 -7.98
C HIS A 505 -11.43 -10.86 -8.51
N ARG A 506 -11.30 -12.19 -8.54
CA ARG A 506 -12.35 -13.11 -8.97
C ARG A 506 -12.53 -14.23 -7.97
N GLN A 507 -13.71 -14.88 -8.02
CA GLN A 507 -14.00 -16.07 -7.22
C GLN A 507 -13.00 -17.22 -7.48
N THR A 508 -12.35 -17.22 -8.64
CA THR A 508 -11.38 -18.26 -9.01
C THR A 508 -10.01 -18.11 -8.37
N ASP A 509 -9.77 -17.04 -7.56
CA ASP A 509 -8.59 -16.95 -6.68
C ASP A 509 -8.85 -17.73 -5.37
N GLU A 510 -8.93 -19.05 -5.49
CA GLU A 510 -9.25 -19.98 -4.40
C GLU A 510 -8.47 -21.30 -4.53
N LEU A 511 -8.39 -22.08 -3.43
CA LEU A 511 -7.64 -23.35 -3.41
C LEU A 511 -8.42 -24.55 -3.91
N ASP A 512 -9.74 -24.53 -3.83
CA ASP A 512 -10.60 -25.68 -4.12
C ASP A 512 -11.16 -25.63 -5.56
N GLY A 513 -10.73 -24.64 -6.36
CA GLY A 513 -11.12 -24.41 -7.75
C GLY A 513 -10.11 -24.94 -8.78
N GLU A 514 -9.99 -24.20 -9.89
CA GLU A 514 -9.09 -24.54 -11.00
C GLU A 514 -7.66 -24.02 -10.81
N LEU A 515 -7.45 -23.12 -9.82
CA LEU A 515 -6.16 -22.50 -9.54
C LEU A 515 -5.24 -23.50 -8.83
N GLU A 516 -4.08 -23.78 -9.41
CA GLU A 516 -3.03 -24.59 -8.78
C GLU A 516 -2.04 -23.66 -8.05
N VAL A 517 -2.11 -23.59 -6.72
CA VAL A 517 -1.16 -22.84 -5.90
C VAL A 517 0.05 -23.71 -5.58
N LEU A 518 1.25 -23.26 -5.96
CA LEU A 518 2.51 -23.96 -5.75
C LEU A 518 3.16 -23.49 -4.44
N PHE A 519 2.82 -24.15 -3.33
CA PHE A 519 3.29 -23.75 -1.99
C PHE A 519 4.82 -23.78 -1.84
N GLU A 520 5.54 -24.58 -2.64
CA GLU A 520 7.00 -24.59 -2.74
C GLU A 520 7.51 -23.24 -3.28
N GLN A 521 6.81 -22.62 -4.21
CA GLN A 521 7.13 -21.28 -4.70
C GLN A 521 6.85 -20.23 -3.61
N GLY A 522 5.82 -20.43 -2.80
CA GLY A 522 5.59 -19.63 -1.59
C GLY A 522 6.75 -19.73 -0.60
N ALA A 523 7.27 -20.94 -0.35
CA ALA A 523 8.44 -21.16 0.50
C ALA A 523 9.72 -20.53 -0.10
N LYS A 524 9.90 -20.58 -1.43
CA LYS A 524 10.98 -19.94 -2.16
C LYS A 524 10.91 -18.42 -1.97
N PHE A 525 9.74 -17.80 -2.16
CA PHE A 525 9.50 -16.37 -1.98
C PHE A 525 9.70 -15.94 -0.51
N ALA A 526 9.23 -16.72 0.45
CA ALA A 526 9.45 -16.48 1.88
C ALA A 526 10.94 -16.48 2.25
N ASN A 527 11.73 -17.39 1.67
CA ASN A 527 13.17 -17.42 1.87
C ASN A 527 13.86 -16.15 1.40
N ILE A 528 13.50 -15.62 0.22
CA ILE A 528 14.06 -14.37 -0.30
C ILE A 528 13.76 -13.21 0.66
N ASN A 529 12.50 -13.06 1.05
CA ASN A 529 12.06 -11.98 1.95
C ASN A 529 12.68 -12.12 3.35
N TYR A 530 12.82 -13.34 3.86
CA TYR A 530 13.54 -13.57 5.11
C TYR A 530 15.00 -13.13 5.03
N ILE A 531 15.72 -13.50 3.94
CA ILE A 531 17.13 -13.12 3.77
C ILE A 531 17.26 -11.60 3.71
N ILE A 532 16.38 -10.91 2.98
CA ILE A 532 16.35 -9.44 2.89
C ILE A 532 16.14 -8.84 4.30
N ALA A 533 15.06 -9.22 4.96
CA ALA A 533 14.70 -8.67 6.26
C ALA A 533 15.78 -9.00 7.32
N ARG A 534 16.38 -10.18 7.26
CA ARG A 534 17.45 -10.60 8.16
C ARG A 534 18.74 -9.80 7.93
N GLU A 535 19.12 -9.56 6.68
CA GLU A 535 20.29 -8.75 6.35
C GLU A 535 20.12 -7.30 6.83
N ILE A 536 18.92 -6.71 6.65
CA ILE A 536 18.60 -5.39 7.18
C ILE A 536 18.69 -5.38 8.72
N ALA A 537 18.06 -6.38 9.36
CA ALA A 537 17.99 -6.43 10.81
C ALA A 537 19.33 -6.67 11.50
N ASP A 538 20.30 -7.31 10.82
CA ASP A 538 21.63 -7.62 11.37
C ASP A 538 22.74 -6.69 10.86
N SER A 539 22.45 -5.77 9.94
CA SER A 539 23.43 -4.80 9.43
C SER A 539 23.90 -3.82 10.51
N ASP A 540 25.15 -3.35 10.41
CA ASP A 540 25.66 -2.29 11.27
C ASP A 540 24.99 -0.93 10.96
N GLU A 541 24.66 -0.70 9.68
CA GLU A 541 24.06 0.55 9.20
C GLU A 541 22.57 0.35 8.90
N ALA A 542 21.75 1.35 9.24
CA ALA A 542 20.36 1.39 8.84
C ALA A 542 20.22 1.62 7.32
N PRO A 543 19.14 1.15 6.70
CA PRO A 543 18.83 1.51 5.33
C PRO A 543 18.73 3.03 5.14
N ALA A 544 19.21 3.49 3.98
CA ALA A 544 19.23 4.91 3.64
C ALA A 544 18.81 5.13 2.18
N TRP A 545 18.17 6.26 1.93
CA TRP A 545 17.86 6.72 0.58
C TRP A 545 19.13 7.02 -0.21
N ASN A 546 19.13 6.75 -1.50
CA ASN A 546 20.16 7.18 -2.41
C ASN A 546 20.12 8.72 -2.56
N GLU A 547 21.26 9.37 -2.74
CA GLU A 547 21.36 10.84 -2.83
C GLU A 547 20.51 11.43 -3.98
N ASP A 548 20.34 10.68 -5.06
CA ASP A 548 19.56 11.05 -6.24
C ASP A 548 18.13 10.50 -6.24
N SER A 549 17.70 9.85 -5.16
CA SER A 549 16.36 9.31 -5.04
C SER A 549 15.31 10.41 -5.06
N PHE A 550 14.36 10.32 -5.99
CA PHE A 550 13.19 11.20 -6.03
C PHE A 550 12.40 11.15 -4.72
N PHE A 551 12.05 9.96 -4.26
CA PHE A 551 11.27 9.80 -3.02
C PHE A 551 12.07 10.14 -1.78
N GLY A 552 13.37 9.84 -1.77
CA GLY A 552 14.27 10.26 -0.70
C GLY A 552 14.35 11.79 -0.57
N ASN A 553 14.39 12.50 -1.69
CA ASN A 553 14.37 13.96 -1.70
C ASN A 553 13.01 14.56 -1.35
N LEU A 554 11.92 13.87 -1.69
CA LEU A 554 10.54 14.35 -1.44
C LEU A 554 10.08 14.09 -0.01
N TYR A 555 10.40 12.91 0.55
CA TYR A 555 9.86 12.42 1.80
C TYR A 555 10.92 12.06 2.85
N GLY A 556 12.17 11.80 2.41
CA GLY A 556 13.26 11.48 3.32
C GLY A 556 13.56 12.64 4.25
N HIS A 557 13.68 12.37 5.54
CA HIS A 557 14.18 13.37 6.47
C HIS A 557 15.71 13.46 6.28
N PRO A 558 16.29 14.64 6.06
CA PRO A 558 17.73 14.77 6.10
C PRO A 558 18.19 14.28 7.48
N ALA A 559 19.19 13.40 7.51
CA ALA A 559 19.88 13.06 8.75
C ALA A 559 20.40 14.38 9.34
N GLU A 560 19.91 14.77 10.54
CA GLU A 560 20.38 15.94 11.26
C GLU A 560 21.85 15.78 11.71
#